data_05fd088a59c1aa72381a9db0562b4191
#
_entry.id   05fd088a59c1aa72381a9db0562b4191
#
_cell.length_a   1.000
_cell.length_b   1.000
_cell.length_c   1.000
_cell.angle_alpha   90.00
_cell.angle_beta   90.00
_cell.angle_gamma   90.00
#
_symmetry.space_group_name_H-M   'P 1'
#
loop_
_entity.id
_entity.type
_entity.pdbx_description
1 polymer ?
#
loop_
_entity_poly.entity_id
_entity_poly.type
_entity_poly.pdbx_seq_one_letter_code
_entity_poly.pdbx_strand_id
1 'polypeptide(L)'
;MRPLKVFEAFKFHRRRFVGTPGLALVAASQSGLGAAAAEPNKMNTVQVKSRVRKEGGAMRFVNVGRENSTPIDLYYEDHGSGLPVVLIHGWPLNGDAWEKQTAALLAAGHRVITYDRRGFGRSSKPGTGYNYDTFAADLDVLLNTLDLTNVSLVGHSMGTGEITRYIGKYGTKRLRKAVLIGTLGPYLVKAPDNPEGIDASVFSGIQAGIKADRPVAMMEFLKKFYSVGGPDGKLVSERVIQANWTVAIGASPIAAATCVDAWLEDFRKDISRNDLPTMIIHGDDDHILPAEVTSRRQAKLIKDVKFIEINGGSHGLPCTHAEEINAELVRFLA
;
A
#
# COMPACT_ATOMS: atom_id res chain seq x y z
N MET A 1 9.72 -30.75 -5.28
CA MET A 1 9.68 -29.28 -5.20
C MET A 1 9.73 -28.74 -6.63
N ARG A 2 8.63 -28.16 -7.12
CA ARG A 2 8.65 -27.46 -8.42
C ARG A 2 9.28 -26.08 -8.18
N PRO A 3 10.21 -25.63 -9.05
CA PRO A 3 10.80 -24.29 -8.90
C PRO A 3 9.70 -23.23 -9.03
N LEU A 4 9.73 -22.25 -8.13
CA LEU A 4 8.84 -21.10 -8.13
C LEU A 4 8.95 -20.35 -9.47
N LYS A 5 8.00 -20.57 -10.40
CA LYS A 5 7.91 -19.87 -11.70
C LYS A 5 7.40 -18.43 -11.59
N VAL A 6 7.46 -17.84 -10.41
CA VAL A 6 6.70 -16.64 -10.03
C VAL A 6 7.21 -15.35 -10.68
N PHE A 7 8.46 -15.29 -11.18
CA PHE A 7 9.08 -14.02 -11.57
C PHE A 7 9.79 -13.97 -12.93
N GLU A 8 9.62 -14.96 -13.82
CA GLU A 8 10.23 -14.88 -15.16
C GLU A 8 9.67 -13.77 -16.06
N ALA A 9 8.57 -13.15 -15.70
CA ALA A 9 7.80 -12.28 -16.58
C ALA A 9 8.15 -10.77 -16.49
N PHE A 10 9.16 -10.36 -15.70
CA PHE A 10 9.66 -8.99 -15.72
C PHE A 10 10.83 -8.76 -16.70
N LYS A 11 11.05 -9.69 -17.65
CA LYS A 11 12.00 -9.46 -18.75
C LYS A 11 11.37 -8.51 -19.77
N PHE A 12 11.67 -7.22 -19.64
CA PHE A 12 11.33 -6.23 -20.64
C PHE A 12 12.06 -6.54 -21.94
N HIS A 13 11.34 -6.86 -23.01
CA HIS A 13 11.91 -6.98 -24.35
C HIS A 13 12.30 -5.58 -24.84
N ARG A 14 13.60 -5.29 -24.86
CA ARG A 14 14.15 -4.08 -25.50
C ARG A 14 13.83 -4.12 -26.99
N ARG A 15 12.77 -3.45 -27.45
CA ARG A 15 12.68 -3.03 -28.85
C ARG A 15 13.67 -1.88 -29.05
N ARG A 16 14.69 -2.14 -29.86
CA ARG A 16 15.67 -1.13 -30.27
C ARG A 16 14.94 -0.09 -31.13
N PHE A 17 14.82 1.13 -30.63
CA PHE A 17 14.63 2.30 -31.48
C PHE A 17 16.00 2.74 -31.97
N VAL A 18 16.20 2.66 -33.29
CA VAL A 18 17.36 3.21 -33.97
C VAL A 18 17.04 4.67 -34.27
N GLY A 19 17.63 5.58 -33.50
CA GLY A 19 17.59 7.02 -33.74
C GLY A 19 19.03 7.56 -33.74
N THR A 20 19.40 8.22 -34.81
CA THR A 20 20.71 8.80 -35.11
C THR A 20 21.14 9.86 -34.09
N PRO A 21 22.45 9.99 -33.76
CA PRO A 21 22.95 10.93 -32.75
C PRO A 21 23.23 12.31 -33.37
N GLY A 22 22.65 13.34 -32.76
CA GLY A 22 23.06 14.74 -32.95
C GLY A 22 23.97 15.18 -31.78
N LEU A 23 25.21 15.47 -32.04
CA LEU A 23 26.17 16.05 -31.08
C LEU A 23 25.82 17.53 -30.81
N ALA A 24 25.76 17.91 -29.53
CA ALA A 24 25.99 19.27 -29.10
C ALA A 24 26.83 19.27 -27.81
N LEU A 25 28.07 19.75 -27.92
CA LEU A 25 28.98 20.06 -26.80
C LEU A 25 28.56 21.38 -26.16
N VAL A 26 28.43 21.40 -24.83
CA VAL A 26 28.51 22.65 -24.06
C VAL A 26 29.40 22.41 -22.84
N ALA A 27 30.41 23.27 -22.71
CA ALA A 27 31.45 23.25 -21.69
C ALA A 27 30.93 23.70 -20.32
N ALA A 28 31.38 23.01 -19.26
CA ALA A 28 31.15 23.41 -17.89
C ALA A 28 32.30 24.24 -17.33
N SER A 29 32.01 25.37 -16.69
CA SER A 29 32.93 26.12 -15.84
C SER A 29 32.72 25.75 -14.38
N GLN A 30 33.82 25.37 -13.71
CA GLN A 30 33.86 25.12 -12.26
C GLN A 30 34.02 26.44 -11.51
N SER A 31 33.27 26.62 -10.42
CA SER A 31 33.63 27.52 -9.34
C SER A 31 33.26 26.83 -8.01
N GLY A 32 34.30 26.58 -7.21
CA GLY A 32 34.17 25.99 -5.88
C GLY A 32 33.69 27.00 -4.84
N LEU A 33 32.99 26.50 -3.83
CA LEU A 33 32.78 27.22 -2.56
C LEU A 33 32.64 26.19 -1.43
N GLY A 34 33.25 26.57 -0.30
CA GLY A 34 33.64 25.75 0.81
C GLY A 34 32.52 25.14 1.65
N ALA A 35 32.88 24.03 2.29
CA ALA A 35 32.09 23.34 3.29
C ALA A 35 32.11 24.10 4.63
N ALA A 36 30.94 24.49 5.12
CA ALA A 36 30.73 24.87 6.52
C ALA A 36 29.95 23.74 7.21
N ALA A 37 30.52 23.18 8.27
CA ALA A 37 29.88 22.19 9.11
C ALA A 37 28.73 22.83 9.90
N ALA A 38 27.52 22.27 9.79
CA ALA A 38 26.38 22.65 10.59
C ALA A 38 26.19 21.68 11.77
N GLU A 39 26.08 22.23 12.98
CA GLU A 39 25.80 21.52 14.22
C GLU A 39 24.38 20.92 14.23
N PRO A 40 24.12 19.85 15.02
CA PRO A 40 22.81 19.17 15.05
C PRO A 40 21.79 20.04 15.76
N ASN A 41 20.76 20.45 15.03
CA ASN A 41 19.64 21.23 15.52
C ASN A 41 18.71 20.35 16.38
N LYS A 42 18.47 20.77 17.65
CA LYS A 42 17.53 20.14 18.57
C LYS A 42 16.12 20.20 17.99
N MET A 43 15.52 19.04 17.78
CA MET A 43 14.13 18.91 17.37
C MET A 43 13.20 19.49 18.44
N ASN A 44 12.70 20.69 18.23
CA ASN A 44 11.55 21.22 18.94
C ASN A 44 10.31 20.47 18.47
N THR A 45 9.70 19.70 19.37
CA THR A 45 8.41 19.04 19.17
C THR A 45 7.33 20.12 19.09
N VAL A 46 7.07 20.63 17.89
CA VAL A 46 5.92 21.49 17.62
C VAL A 46 4.67 20.61 17.63
N GLN A 47 3.83 20.74 18.63
CA GLN A 47 2.49 20.16 18.61
C GLN A 47 1.68 20.81 17.49
N VAL A 48 1.60 20.12 16.35
CA VAL A 48 0.73 20.51 15.23
C VAL A 48 -0.71 20.16 15.64
N LYS A 49 -1.49 21.17 16.07
CA LYS A 49 -2.95 21.02 16.21
C LYS A 49 -3.52 20.81 14.81
N SER A 50 -3.88 19.57 14.47
CA SER A 50 -4.55 19.23 13.22
C SER A 50 -5.90 19.96 13.17
N ARG A 51 -6.13 20.70 12.07
CA ARG A 51 -7.43 21.37 11.81
C ARG A 51 -8.15 20.63 10.69
N VAL A 52 -9.33 20.10 10.98
CA VAL A 52 -10.28 19.67 9.95
C VAL A 52 -10.82 20.94 9.28
N ARG A 53 -10.55 21.10 7.98
CA ARG A 53 -11.23 22.14 7.18
C ARG A 53 -12.62 21.62 6.81
N LYS A 54 -13.65 22.10 7.50
CA LYS A 54 -15.05 21.96 7.13
C LYS A 54 -15.48 23.19 6.36
N GLU A 55 -15.55 23.11 5.04
CA GLU A 55 -16.26 24.07 4.21
C GLU A 55 -17.29 23.33 3.38
N GLY A 56 -18.49 23.90 3.25
CA GLY A 56 -19.66 23.24 2.66
C GLY A 56 -19.38 22.68 1.26
N GLY A 57 -19.58 21.38 1.09
CA GLY A 57 -19.34 20.64 -0.15
C GLY A 57 -17.86 20.40 -0.49
N ALA A 58 -16.93 20.87 0.33
CA ALA A 58 -15.49 20.73 0.10
C ALA A 58 -15.00 19.30 0.41
N MET A 59 -14.02 18.84 -0.39
CA MET A 59 -13.32 17.59 -0.16
C MET A 59 -12.70 17.55 1.25
N ARG A 60 -12.75 16.38 1.89
CA ARG A 60 -12.25 16.19 3.27
C ARG A 60 -10.75 15.89 3.24
N PHE A 61 -9.96 16.69 3.97
CA PHE A 61 -8.53 16.54 4.09
C PHE A 61 -8.07 16.58 5.56
N VAL A 62 -7.06 15.76 5.87
CA VAL A 62 -6.32 15.79 7.14
C VAL A 62 -4.89 16.22 6.86
N ASN A 63 -4.43 17.27 7.53
CA ASN A 63 -3.03 17.70 7.45
C ASN A 63 -2.14 16.77 8.29
N VAL A 64 -1.19 16.10 7.65
CA VAL A 64 -0.27 15.14 8.28
C VAL A 64 1.18 15.65 8.36
N GLY A 65 1.42 16.89 7.96
CA GLY A 65 2.75 17.48 8.02
C GLY A 65 2.99 18.54 6.95
N ARG A 66 4.26 18.77 6.68
CA ARG A 66 4.70 19.74 5.67
C ARG A 66 5.96 19.25 4.97
N GLU A 67 6.08 19.59 3.69
CA GLU A 67 7.34 19.52 2.95
C GLU A 67 7.72 20.93 2.54
N ASN A 68 8.87 21.43 2.99
CA ASN A 68 9.21 22.85 2.92
C ASN A 68 8.10 23.71 3.56
N SER A 69 7.49 24.61 2.78
CA SER A 69 6.35 25.44 3.24
C SER A 69 4.99 24.88 2.86
N THR A 70 4.93 23.76 2.10
CA THR A 70 3.69 23.21 1.56
C THR A 70 3.07 22.19 2.52
N PRO A 71 1.78 22.27 2.86
CA PRO A 71 1.09 21.27 3.64
C PRO A 71 1.07 19.93 2.90
N ILE A 72 1.15 18.83 3.68
CA ILE A 72 0.88 17.49 3.21
C ILE A 72 -0.48 17.09 3.76
N ASP A 73 -1.47 17.02 2.87
CA ASP A 73 -2.86 16.77 3.21
C ASP A 73 -3.28 15.40 2.64
N LEU A 74 -3.87 14.54 3.48
CA LEU A 74 -4.49 13.28 3.07
C LEU A 74 -5.96 13.50 2.80
N TYR A 75 -6.41 13.11 1.61
CA TYR A 75 -7.83 13.02 1.28
C TYR A 75 -8.44 11.80 1.97
N TYR A 76 -9.65 11.96 2.52
CA TYR A 76 -10.41 10.85 3.08
C TYR A 76 -11.90 10.99 2.80
N GLU A 77 -12.61 9.87 2.85
CA GLU A 77 -14.06 9.79 2.89
C GLU A 77 -14.49 9.14 4.20
N ASP A 78 -15.66 9.55 4.71
CA ASP A 78 -16.18 9.13 6.01
C ASP A 78 -17.71 9.03 5.90
N HIS A 79 -18.21 7.82 5.90
CA HIS A 79 -19.59 7.49 5.60
C HIS A 79 -20.22 6.62 6.69
N GLY A 80 -21.53 6.75 6.86
CA GLY A 80 -22.29 5.92 7.79
C GLY A 80 -22.08 6.30 9.25
N SER A 81 -22.43 5.36 10.13
CA SER A 81 -22.34 5.49 11.59
C SER A 81 -22.06 4.11 12.20
N GLY A 82 -21.81 4.04 13.51
CA GLY A 82 -21.52 2.78 14.20
C GLY A 82 -20.01 2.56 14.39
N LEU A 83 -19.60 1.30 14.55
CA LEU A 83 -18.20 0.97 14.80
C LEU A 83 -17.32 1.35 13.59
N PRO A 84 -16.24 2.11 13.81
CA PRO A 84 -15.40 2.58 12.72
C PRO A 84 -14.55 1.48 12.09
N VAL A 85 -14.55 1.44 10.77
CA VAL A 85 -13.68 0.61 9.93
C VAL A 85 -12.88 1.52 9.02
N VAL A 86 -11.56 1.47 9.10
CA VAL A 86 -10.65 2.22 8.22
C VAL A 86 -10.10 1.27 7.17
N LEU A 87 -10.32 1.59 5.89
CA LEU A 87 -9.90 0.81 4.73
C LEU A 87 -8.64 1.42 4.11
N ILE A 88 -7.55 0.64 4.07
CA ILE A 88 -6.21 1.08 3.67
C ILE A 88 -5.82 0.42 2.36
N HIS A 89 -5.76 1.19 1.29
CA HIS A 89 -5.55 0.70 -0.07
C HIS A 89 -4.13 0.15 -0.33
N GLY A 90 -4.03 -0.75 -1.31
CA GLY A 90 -2.78 -1.26 -1.87
C GLY A 90 -2.14 -0.32 -2.91
N TRP A 91 -0.88 -0.59 -3.25
CA TRP A 91 -0.19 0.05 -4.36
C TRP A 91 -0.65 -0.60 -5.69
N PRO A 92 -0.78 0.13 -6.78
CA PRO A 92 -0.62 1.59 -6.94
C PRO A 92 -1.97 2.33 -6.96
N LEU A 93 -2.97 1.82 -6.25
CA LEU A 93 -4.34 2.32 -6.26
C LEU A 93 -4.57 3.44 -5.20
N ASN A 94 -5.82 3.76 -4.94
CA ASN A 94 -6.28 4.77 -3.97
C ASN A 94 -7.51 4.25 -3.20
N GLY A 95 -8.16 5.08 -2.41
CA GLY A 95 -9.34 4.74 -1.62
C GLY A 95 -10.51 4.20 -2.42
N ASP A 96 -10.65 4.59 -3.70
CA ASP A 96 -11.75 4.14 -4.57
C ASP A 96 -11.70 2.62 -4.85
N ALA A 97 -10.53 1.97 -4.64
CA ALA A 97 -10.39 0.51 -4.76
C ALA A 97 -11.29 -0.28 -3.79
N TRP A 98 -11.82 0.37 -2.77
CA TRP A 98 -12.69 -0.21 -1.76
C TRP A 98 -14.20 -0.06 -2.02
N GLU A 99 -14.61 0.34 -3.23
CA GLU A 99 -16.02 0.62 -3.58
C GLU A 99 -16.99 -0.49 -3.14
N LYS A 100 -16.64 -1.76 -3.39
CA LYS A 100 -17.47 -2.93 -3.08
C LYS A 100 -17.52 -3.23 -1.58
N GLN A 101 -16.40 -3.07 -0.88
CA GLN A 101 -16.30 -3.29 0.56
C GLN A 101 -16.99 -2.17 1.33
N THR A 102 -16.83 -0.92 0.87
CA THR A 102 -17.52 0.25 1.43
C THR A 102 -19.02 0.05 1.44
N ALA A 103 -19.61 -0.34 0.30
CA ALA A 103 -21.04 -0.58 0.20
C ALA A 103 -21.52 -1.69 1.16
N ALA A 104 -20.79 -2.80 1.23
CA ALA A 104 -21.16 -3.94 2.09
C ALA A 104 -21.06 -3.60 3.59
N LEU A 105 -20.00 -2.89 4.01
CA LEU A 105 -19.80 -2.51 5.40
C LEU A 105 -20.79 -1.44 5.85
N LEU A 106 -21.16 -0.49 4.99
CA LEU A 106 -22.22 0.47 5.25
C LEU A 106 -23.58 -0.22 5.44
N ALA A 107 -23.90 -1.18 4.56
CA ALA A 107 -25.12 -1.97 4.69
C ALA A 107 -25.14 -2.82 5.98
N ALA A 108 -23.98 -3.20 6.51
CA ALA A 108 -23.83 -3.89 7.79
C ALA A 108 -23.83 -2.94 9.01
N GLY A 109 -24.01 -1.62 8.81
CA GLY A 109 -24.14 -0.64 9.89
C GLY A 109 -22.81 -0.10 10.44
N HIS A 110 -21.72 -0.25 9.72
CA HIS A 110 -20.43 0.33 10.11
C HIS A 110 -20.29 1.80 9.67
N ARG A 111 -19.48 2.57 10.41
CA ARG A 111 -18.90 3.82 9.91
C ARG A 111 -17.63 3.45 9.13
N VAL A 112 -17.60 3.79 7.84
CA VAL A 112 -16.52 3.40 6.93
C VAL A 112 -15.71 4.62 6.55
N ILE A 113 -14.40 4.55 6.80
CA ILE A 113 -13.43 5.57 6.43
C ILE A 113 -12.49 4.99 5.39
N THR A 114 -12.38 5.63 4.23
CA THR A 114 -11.31 5.38 3.25
C THR A 114 -10.41 6.60 3.16
N TYR A 115 -9.16 6.42 2.81
CA TYR A 115 -8.26 7.55 2.53
C TYR A 115 -7.27 7.22 1.43
N ASP A 116 -6.79 8.25 0.76
CA ASP A 116 -5.70 8.14 -0.20
C ASP A 116 -4.38 8.37 0.55
N ARG A 117 -3.48 7.38 0.51
CA ARG A 117 -2.12 7.54 1.08
C ARG A 117 -1.38 8.68 0.37
N ARG A 118 -0.47 9.38 1.08
CA ARG A 118 0.43 10.36 0.45
C ARG A 118 1.03 9.80 -0.85
N GLY A 119 1.08 10.61 -1.89
CA GLY A 119 1.57 10.22 -3.21
C GLY A 119 0.52 9.61 -4.13
N PHE A 120 -0.67 9.28 -3.63
CA PHE A 120 -1.73 8.58 -4.38
C PHE A 120 -3.03 9.38 -4.40
N GLY A 121 -3.86 9.07 -5.39
CA GLY A 121 -5.20 9.64 -5.53
C GLY A 121 -5.23 11.15 -5.43
N ARG A 122 -6.10 11.64 -4.55
CA ARG A 122 -6.39 13.06 -4.27
C ARG A 122 -5.49 13.67 -3.18
N SER A 123 -4.69 12.84 -2.50
CA SER A 123 -3.75 13.29 -1.47
C SER A 123 -2.56 14.02 -2.05
N SER A 124 -1.87 14.82 -1.21
CA SER A 124 -0.62 15.49 -1.55
C SER A 124 0.44 14.52 -2.04
N LYS A 125 1.26 14.97 -2.98
CA LYS A 125 2.32 14.18 -3.64
C LYS A 125 3.70 14.77 -3.33
N PRO A 126 4.16 14.67 -2.06
CA PRO A 126 5.48 15.18 -1.65
C PRO A 126 6.62 14.44 -2.37
N GLY A 127 7.82 14.99 -2.31
CA GLY A 127 9.03 14.35 -2.86
C GLY A 127 9.59 13.25 -1.97
N THR A 128 9.14 13.15 -0.70
CA THR A 128 9.71 12.27 0.32
C THR A 128 8.65 11.62 1.21
N GLY A 129 9.08 10.73 2.13
CA GLY A 129 8.21 10.13 3.14
C GLY A 129 7.47 8.88 2.65
N TYR A 130 8.00 8.17 1.68
CA TYR A 130 7.41 6.94 1.16
C TYR A 130 8.00 5.70 1.83
N ASN A 131 7.83 5.60 3.16
CA ASN A 131 8.23 4.48 4.01
C ASN A 131 7.14 4.18 5.05
N TYR A 132 7.16 3.00 5.65
CA TYR A 132 6.09 2.59 6.57
C TYR A 132 6.08 3.35 7.89
N ASP A 133 7.22 3.87 8.35
CA ASP A 133 7.25 4.73 9.53
C ASP A 133 6.43 6.00 9.33
N THR A 134 6.54 6.58 8.14
CA THR A 134 5.77 7.77 7.75
C THR A 134 4.30 7.43 7.51
N PHE A 135 4.00 6.33 6.81
CA PHE A 135 2.61 5.92 6.56
C PHE A 135 1.87 5.62 7.87
N ALA A 136 2.51 4.93 8.81
CA ALA A 136 1.94 4.68 10.13
C ALA A 136 1.73 5.96 10.93
N ALA A 137 2.62 6.96 10.81
CA ALA A 137 2.45 8.27 11.43
C ALA A 137 1.29 9.05 10.82
N ASP A 138 1.12 8.99 9.49
CA ASP A 138 -0.01 9.59 8.80
C ASP A 138 -1.34 8.97 9.26
N LEU A 139 -1.38 7.65 9.36
CA LEU A 139 -2.55 6.92 9.88
C LEU A 139 -2.85 7.34 11.33
N ASP A 140 -1.83 7.49 12.19
CA ASP A 140 -2.04 7.96 13.58
C ASP A 140 -2.66 9.36 13.62
N VAL A 141 -2.17 10.28 12.78
CA VAL A 141 -2.74 11.63 12.66
C VAL A 141 -4.19 11.56 12.16
N LEU A 142 -4.50 10.70 11.18
CA LEU A 142 -5.87 10.52 10.68
C LEU A 142 -6.80 10.03 11.81
N LEU A 143 -6.41 8.96 12.52
CA LEU A 143 -7.21 8.40 13.62
C LEU A 143 -7.43 9.41 14.73
N ASN A 144 -6.40 10.18 15.09
CA ASN A 144 -6.48 11.23 16.12
C ASN A 144 -7.37 12.39 15.66
N THR A 145 -7.23 12.85 14.42
CA THR A 145 -7.99 14.00 13.88
C THR A 145 -9.49 13.71 13.79
N LEU A 146 -9.85 12.47 13.47
CA LEU A 146 -11.23 12.02 13.39
C LEU A 146 -11.77 11.47 14.74
N ASP A 147 -10.95 11.55 15.80
CA ASP A 147 -11.24 11.03 17.14
C ASP A 147 -11.76 9.58 17.11
N LEU A 148 -11.09 8.73 16.33
CA LEU A 148 -11.48 7.34 16.18
C LEU A 148 -10.91 6.49 17.31
N THR A 149 -11.79 5.73 17.94
CA THR A 149 -11.48 4.72 18.96
C THR A 149 -12.24 3.43 18.64
N ASN A 150 -11.79 2.30 19.18
CA ASN A 150 -12.38 0.99 18.92
C ASN A 150 -12.45 0.67 17.42
N VAL A 151 -11.37 1.00 16.69
CA VAL A 151 -11.27 0.98 15.23
C VAL A 151 -10.89 -0.40 14.74
N SER A 152 -11.56 -0.87 13.70
CA SER A 152 -11.08 -2.00 12.91
C SER A 152 -10.29 -1.48 11.70
N LEU A 153 -9.05 -1.95 11.53
CA LEU A 153 -8.22 -1.62 10.37
C LEU A 153 -8.30 -2.76 9.35
N VAL A 154 -8.60 -2.43 8.10
CA VAL A 154 -8.63 -3.37 6.98
C VAL A 154 -7.64 -2.89 5.92
N GLY A 155 -6.59 -3.65 5.68
CA GLY A 155 -5.56 -3.31 4.68
C GLY A 155 -5.51 -4.32 3.55
N HIS A 156 -5.19 -3.82 2.36
CA HIS A 156 -4.91 -4.66 1.21
C HIS A 156 -3.47 -4.43 0.74
N SER A 157 -2.74 -5.55 0.48
CA SER A 157 -1.39 -5.49 -0.09
C SER A 157 -0.47 -4.57 0.72
N MET A 158 0.06 -3.50 0.13
CA MET A 158 0.86 -2.48 0.80
C MET A 158 0.18 -1.90 2.06
N GLY A 159 -1.16 -1.82 2.09
CA GLY A 159 -1.91 -1.36 3.27
C GLY A 159 -1.77 -2.28 4.48
N THR A 160 -1.43 -3.54 4.28
CA THR A 160 -1.21 -4.50 5.39
C THR A 160 0.09 -4.20 6.14
N GLY A 161 1.13 -3.77 5.44
CA GLY A 161 2.38 -3.32 6.05
C GLY A 161 2.18 -2.05 6.89
N GLU A 162 1.30 -1.15 6.44
CA GLU A 162 0.94 0.06 7.19
C GLU A 162 0.24 -0.27 8.52
N ILE A 163 -0.73 -1.21 8.50
CA ILE A 163 -1.36 -1.72 9.73
C ILE A 163 -0.32 -2.35 10.65
N THR A 164 0.53 -3.21 10.11
CA THR A 164 1.54 -3.93 10.89
C THR A 164 2.53 -2.95 11.54
N ARG A 165 3.03 -1.95 10.80
CA ARG A 165 3.90 -0.91 11.32
C ARG A 165 3.20 -0.01 12.33
N TYR A 166 1.92 0.32 12.10
CA TYR A 166 1.12 1.08 13.05
C TYR A 166 1.04 0.36 14.40
N ILE A 167 0.68 -0.92 14.41
CA ILE A 167 0.62 -1.74 15.62
C ILE A 167 1.99 -1.78 16.30
N GLY A 168 3.06 -1.98 15.54
CA GLY A 168 4.43 -2.00 16.05
C GLY A 168 4.89 -0.71 16.72
N LYS A 169 4.46 0.45 16.23
CA LYS A 169 4.89 1.78 16.72
C LYS A 169 3.94 2.41 17.72
N TYR A 170 2.64 2.32 17.47
CA TYR A 170 1.62 3.04 18.24
C TYR A 170 0.82 2.12 19.16
N GLY A 171 0.98 0.79 19.01
CA GLY A 171 0.25 -0.21 19.80
C GLY A 171 -1.20 -0.34 19.36
N THR A 172 -1.98 -1.07 20.15
CA THR A 172 -3.34 -1.54 19.82
C THR A 172 -4.45 -0.81 20.58
N LYS A 173 -4.11 0.12 21.47
CA LYS A 173 -5.07 0.76 22.40
C LYS A 173 -6.31 1.38 21.73
N ARG A 174 -6.18 1.91 20.50
CA ARG A 174 -7.30 2.50 19.75
C ARG A 174 -8.02 1.47 18.88
N LEU A 175 -7.43 0.29 18.70
CA LEU A 175 -7.85 -0.70 17.73
C LEU A 175 -8.75 -1.76 18.39
N ARG A 176 -9.59 -2.37 17.57
CA ARG A 176 -10.47 -3.47 17.95
C ARG A 176 -10.10 -4.76 17.22
N LYS A 177 -9.90 -4.70 15.92
CA LYS A 177 -9.60 -5.85 15.05
C LYS A 177 -8.69 -5.41 13.91
N ALA A 178 -7.93 -6.34 13.34
CA ALA A 178 -7.15 -6.13 12.12
C ALA A 178 -7.52 -7.13 11.04
N VAL A 179 -7.60 -6.68 9.78
CA VAL A 179 -7.79 -7.54 8.62
C VAL A 179 -6.71 -7.25 7.60
N LEU A 180 -6.01 -8.29 7.17
CA LEU A 180 -4.87 -8.22 6.25
C LEU A 180 -5.21 -9.04 4.99
N ILE A 181 -5.48 -8.37 3.87
CA ILE A 181 -5.85 -8.99 2.59
C ILE A 181 -4.65 -8.94 1.64
N GLY A 182 -4.22 -10.08 1.10
CA GLY A 182 -3.06 -10.14 0.21
C GLY A 182 -1.81 -9.54 0.85
N THR A 183 -1.46 -10.02 2.06
CA THR A 183 -0.46 -9.37 2.92
C THR A 183 0.96 -9.46 2.39
N LEU A 184 1.78 -8.44 2.68
CA LEU A 184 3.24 -8.43 2.44
C LEU A 184 3.99 -9.50 3.26
N GLY A 185 3.35 -10.01 4.32
CA GLY A 185 3.99 -11.00 5.19
C GLY A 185 5.02 -10.41 6.14
N PRO A 186 5.83 -11.27 6.78
CA PRO A 186 6.75 -10.79 7.81
C PRO A 186 7.99 -10.10 7.26
N TYR A 187 8.51 -10.57 6.13
CA TYR A 187 9.69 -10.03 5.47
C TYR A 187 9.83 -10.62 4.07
N LEU A 188 9.86 -9.76 3.05
CA LEU A 188 9.87 -10.21 1.65
C LEU A 188 11.27 -10.58 1.14
N VAL A 189 12.31 -9.90 1.60
CA VAL A 189 13.66 -10.02 1.01
C VAL A 189 14.35 -11.30 1.45
N LYS A 190 14.92 -12.02 0.50
CA LYS A 190 15.79 -13.16 0.78
C LYS A 190 17.07 -12.67 1.48
N ALA A 191 17.34 -13.26 2.66
CA ALA A 191 18.47 -12.93 3.51
C ALA A 191 18.95 -14.20 4.24
N PRO A 192 20.12 -14.21 4.89
CA PRO A 192 20.58 -15.37 5.65
C PRO A 192 19.59 -15.84 6.72
N ASP A 193 18.87 -14.91 7.35
CA ASP A 193 17.82 -15.15 8.34
C ASP A 193 16.40 -15.20 7.74
N ASN A 194 16.30 -15.12 6.40
CA ASN A 194 15.07 -15.21 5.61
C ASN A 194 15.32 -15.93 4.26
N PRO A 195 15.77 -17.20 4.27
CA PRO A 195 16.18 -17.90 3.04
C PRO A 195 15.01 -18.17 2.07
N GLU A 196 13.78 -18.15 2.56
CA GLU A 196 12.55 -18.33 1.77
C GLU A 196 12.05 -17.03 1.10
N GLY A 197 12.72 -15.91 1.37
CA GLY A 197 12.37 -14.60 0.79
C GLY A 197 12.63 -14.53 -0.72
N ILE A 198 12.16 -13.47 -1.30
CA ILE A 198 12.27 -13.15 -2.74
C ILE A 198 13.60 -12.45 -2.99
N ASP A 199 14.28 -12.79 -4.08
CA ASP A 199 15.55 -12.16 -4.45
C ASP A 199 15.37 -10.65 -4.67
N ALA A 200 16.29 -9.85 -4.14
CA ALA A 200 16.24 -8.39 -4.22
C ALA A 200 16.25 -7.86 -5.67
N SER A 201 16.81 -8.62 -6.62
CA SER A 201 16.84 -8.26 -8.04
C SER A 201 15.43 -8.15 -8.66
N VAL A 202 14.45 -8.87 -8.11
CA VAL A 202 13.04 -8.77 -8.55
C VAL A 202 12.51 -7.36 -8.30
N PHE A 203 12.73 -6.82 -7.13
CA PHE A 203 12.25 -5.49 -6.74
C PHE A 203 12.98 -4.38 -7.50
N SER A 204 14.30 -4.48 -7.66
CA SER A 204 15.06 -3.55 -8.50
C SER A 204 14.65 -3.62 -9.96
N GLY A 205 14.23 -4.78 -10.47
CA GLY A 205 13.64 -4.96 -11.79
C GLY A 205 12.30 -4.22 -11.94
N ILE A 206 11.44 -4.27 -10.92
CA ILE A 206 10.16 -3.52 -10.89
C ILE A 206 10.44 -2.01 -10.96
N GLN A 207 11.37 -1.51 -10.12
CA GLN A 207 11.74 -0.09 -10.12
C GLN A 207 12.34 0.35 -11.47
N ALA A 208 13.18 -0.47 -12.07
CA ALA A 208 13.75 -0.20 -13.39
C ALA A 208 12.67 -0.10 -14.46
N GLY A 209 11.67 -0.99 -14.44
CA GLY A 209 10.52 -0.94 -15.33
C GLY A 209 9.69 0.33 -15.16
N ILE A 210 9.41 0.72 -13.91
CA ILE A 210 8.67 1.95 -13.58
C ILE A 210 9.44 3.18 -14.11
N LYS A 211 10.75 3.22 -13.92
CA LYS A 211 11.60 4.33 -14.39
C LYS A 211 11.71 4.40 -15.91
N ALA A 212 11.67 3.25 -16.59
CA ALA A 212 11.80 3.17 -18.04
C ALA A 212 10.51 3.57 -18.78
N ASP A 213 9.37 3.02 -18.35
CA ASP A 213 8.05 3.29 -18.92
C ASP A 213 6.97 2.98 -17.89
N ARG A 214 6.65 3.97 -17.05
CA ARG A 214 5.67 3.80 -15.97
C ARG A 214 4.27 3.40 -16.47
N PRO A 215 3.70 4.00 -17.52
CA PRO A 215 2.41 3.57 -18.04
C PRO A 215 2.35 2.09 -18.43
N VAL A 216 3.37 1.59 -19.13
CA VAL A 216 3.46 0.18 -19.51
C VAL A 216 3.66 -0.69 -18.26
N ALA A 217 4.57 -0.32 -17.35
CA ALA A 217 4.83 -1.07 -16.14
C ALA A 217 3.56 -1.23 -15.26
N MET A 218 2.75 -0.17 -15.12
CA MET A 218 1.47 -0.22 -14.39
C MET A 218 0.45 -1.14 -15.06
N MET A 219 0.36 -1.13 -16.39
CA MET A 219 -0.54 -2.03 -17.12
C MET A 219 -0.15 -3.49 -16.93
N GLU A 220 1.13 -3.82 -17.08
CA GLU A 220 1.62 -5.19 -16.88
C GLU A 220 1.48 -5.65 -15.42
N PHE A 221 1.68 -4.76 -14.47
CA PHE A 221 1.40 -5.04 -13.06
C PHE A 221 -0.08 -5.37 -12.84
N LEU A 222 -1.01 -4.57 -13.37
CA LEU A 222 -2.45 -4.77 -13.17
C LEU A 222 -2.95 -6.05 -13.85
N LYS A 223 -2.40 -6.45 -14.99
CA LYS A 223 -2.71 -7.75 -15.60
C LYS A 223 -2.37 -8.91 -14.66
N LYS A 224 -1.22 -8.86 -13.98
CA LYS A 224 -0.83 -9.87 -12.98
C LYS A 224 -1.65 -9.76 -11.71
N PHE A 225 -1.93 -8.54 -11.27
CA PHE A 225 -2.74 -8.23 -10.09
C PHE A 225 -4.13 -8.89 -10.18
N TYR A 226 -4.70 -8.98 -11.39
CA TYR A 226 -6.00 -9.60 -11.65
C TYR A 226 -5.90 -11.00 -12.27
N SER A 227 -4.73 -11.62 -12.29
CA SER A 227 -4.48 -12.94 -12.92
C SER A 227 -5.07 -13.04 -14.34
N VAL A 228 -4.90 -11.99 -15.16
CA VAL A 228 -5.42 -11.97 -16.54
C VAL A 228 -4.74 -13.04 -17.39
N GLY A 229 -5.54 -13.95 -17.95
CA GLY A 229 -5.04 -15.10 -18.71
C GLY A 229 -4.70 -16.32 -17.85
N GLY A 230 -5.04 -16.29 -16.56
CA GLY A 230 -4.97 -17.45 -15.68
C GLY A 230 -6.01 -18.54 -16.02
N PRO A 231 -5.96 -19.69 -15.33
CA PRO A 231 -6.80 -20.85 -15.63
C PRO A 231 -8.30 -20.56 -15.50
N ASP A 232 -8.70 -19.64 -14.63
CA ASP A 232 -10.10 -19.28 -14.38
C ASP A 232 -10.62 -18.15 -15.31
N GLY A 233 -9.83 -17.76 -16.29
CA GLY A 233 -10.20 -16.76 -17.29
C GLY A 233 -10.10 -15.33 -16.78
N LYS A 234 -11.00 -14.45 -17.26
CA LYS A 234 -11.03 -13.04 -16.86
C LYS A 234 -11.91 -12.86 -15.62
N LEU A 235 -11.30 -12.76 -14.46
CA LEU A 235 -12.00 -12.47 -13.20
C LEU A 235 -12.55 -11.03 -13.14
N VAL A 236 -12.08 -10.13 -14.00
CA VAL A 236 -12.55 -8.75 -14.14
C VAL A 236 -12.65 -8.34 -15.61
N SER A 237 -13.50 -7.37 -15.92
CA SER A 237 -13.59 -6.81 -17.26
C SER A 237 -12.36 -5.97 -17.62
N GLU A 238 -12.10 -5.80 -18.91
CA GLU A 238 -11.04 -4.91 -19.41
C GLU A 238 -11.25 -3.45 -18.95
N ARG A 239 -12.52 -3.06 -18.71
CA ARG A 239 -12.84 -1.71 -18.19
C ARG A 239 -12.41 -1.49 -16.76
N VAL A 240 -12.47 -2.53 -15.92
CA VAL A 240 -11.92 -2.49 -14.56
C VAL A 240 -10.41 -2.29 -14.61
N ILE A 241 -9.71 -3.04 -15.46
CA ILE A 241 -8.26 -2.91 -15.63
C ILE A 241 -7.90 -1.50 -16.12
N GLN A 242 -8.62 -0.98 -17.12
CA GLN A 242 -8.38 0.35 -17.67
C GLN A 242 -8.66 1.46 -16.64
N ALA A 243 -9.73 1.34 -15.84
CA ALA A 243 -10.05 2.29 -14.78
C ALA A 243 -8.95 2.30 -13.71
N ASN A 244 -8.52 1.13 -13.23
CA ASN A 244 -7.44 1.03 -12.26
C ASN A 244 -6.08 1.46 -12.82
N TRP A 245 -5.83 1.26 -14.12
CA TRP A 245 -4.65 1.81 -14.78
C TRP A 245 -4.65 3.34 -14.76
N THR A 246 -5.79 3.97 -15.01
CA THR A 246 -5.94 5.43 -14.94
C THR A 246 -5.63 5.94 -13.52
N VAL A 247 -6.12 5.26 -12.48
CA VAL A 247 -5.77 5.55 -11.09
C VAL A 247 -4.27 5.40 -10.84
N ALA A 248 -3.69 4.29 -11.27
CA ALA A 248 -2.27 3.97 -11.06
C ALA A 248 -1.32 4.98 -11.71
N ILE A 249 -1.61 5.41 -12.95
CA ILE A 249 -0.78 6.45 -13.61
C ILE A 249 -1.01 7.84 -13.03
N GLY A 250 -2.12 8.07 -12.33
CA GLY A 250 -2.39 9.29 -11.56
C GLY A 250 -1.57 9.42 -10.28
N ALA A 251 -0.96 8.35 -9.78
CA ALA A 251 -0.07 8.39 -8.64
C ALA A 251 1.21 9.21 -8.92
N SER A 252 1.85 9.72 -7.86
CA SER A 252 3.16 10.37 -7.97
C SER A 252 4.19 9.42 -8.60
N PRO A 253 4.95 9.83 -9.63
CA PRO A 253 6.03 9.02 -10.18
C PRO A 253 7.09 8.65 -9.14
N ILE A 254 7.35 9.56 -8.18
CA ILE A 254 8.27 9.35 -7.05
C ILE A 254 7.70 8.27 -6.14
N ALA A 255 6.45 8.43 -5.68
CA ALA A 255 5.77 7.45 -4.83
C ALA A 255 5.73 6.06 -5.50
N ALA A 256 5.38 6.01 -6.78
CA ALA A 256 5.28 4.76 -7.53
C ALA A 256 6.58 3.95 -7.51
N ALA A 257 7.72 4.62 -7.65
CA ALA A 257 9.04 3.96 -7.64
C ALA A 257 9.56 3.69 -6.21
N THR A 258 9.45 4.68 -5.30
CA THR A 258 10.05 4.61 -3.96
C THR A 258 9.30 3.68 -3.02
N CYS A 259 7.97 3.52 -3.18
CA CYS A 259 7.20 2.54 -2.39
C CYS A 259 7.69 1.10 -2.57
N VAL A 260 8.35 0.77 -3.68
CA VAL A 260 8.94 -0.57 -3.87
C VAL A 260 10.01 -0.84 -2.81
N ASP A 261 10.80 0.17 -2.42
CA ASP A 261 11.79 0.04 -1.34
C ASP A 261 11.09 -0.17 0.02
N ALA A 262 9.95 0.48 0.26
CA ALA A 262 9.19 0.30 1.49
C ALA A 262 8.71 -1.16 1.66
N TRP A 263 8.32 -1.87 0.58
CA TRP A 263 7.90 -3.28 0.70
C TRP A 263 8.98 -4.19 1.25
N LEU A 264 10.26 -3.77 1.19
CA LEU A 264 11.41 -4.52 1.64
C LEU A 264 11.70 -4.37 3.14
N GLU A 265 10.88 -3.60 3.86
CA GLU A 265 11.02 -3.44 5.30
C GLU A 265 10.68 -4.73 6.05
N ASP A 266 11.36 -4.97 7.16
CA ASP A 266 11.15 -6.12 8.04
C ASP A 266 10.08 -5.82 9.08
N PHE A 267 8.98 -6.58 9.05
CA PHE A 267 7.85 -6.43 9.97
C PHE A 267 7.83 -7.45 11.11
N ARG A 268 8.81 -8.35 11.21
CA ARG A 268 8.81 -9.43 12.20
C ARG A 268 8.68 -8.93 13.64
N LYS A 269 9.35 -7.81 13.95
CA LYS A 269 9.25 -7.16 15.28
C LYS A 269 7.90 -6.50 15.50
N ASP A 270 7.31 -5.92 14.47
CA ASP A 270 6.00 -5.26 14.56
C ASP A 270 4.88 -6.31 14.76
N ILE A 271 4.94 -7.41 14.03
CA ILE A 271 4.00 -8.53 14.13
C ILE A 271 3.97 -9.10 15.55
N SER A 272 5.13 -9.19 16.22
CA SER A 272 5.22 -9.70 17.59
C SER A 272 4.47 -8.86 18.64
N ARG A 273 4.10 -7.62 18.29
CA ARG A 273 3.32 -6.69 19.13
C ARG A 273 1.82 -6.74 18.85
N ASN A 274 1.39 -7.54 17.88
CA ASN A 274 -0.02 -7.67 17.55
C ASN A 274 -0.72 -8.60 18.54
N ASP A 275 -1.55 -8.01 19.38
CA ASP A 275 -2.41 -8.69 20.37
C ASP A 275 -3.91 -8.61 20.01
N LEU A 276 -4.24 -8.15 18.79
CA LEU A 276 -5.61 -8.03 18.30
C LEU A 276 -6.12 -9.33 17.68
N PRO A 277 -7.43 -9.59 17.77
CA PRO A 277 -8.09 -10.52 16.85
C PRO A 277 -7.79 -10.09 15.41
N THR A 278 -7.11 -10.95 14.66
CA THR A 278 -6.64 -10.65 13.31
C THR A 278 -7.20 -11.65 12.30
N MET A 279 -7.68 -11.17 11.18
CA MET A 279 -8.03 -12.02 10.03
C MET A 279 -7.03 -11.77 8.90
N ILE A 280 -6.49 -12.86 8.34
CA ILE A 280 -5.68 -12.82 7.12
C ILE A 280 -6.48 -13.50 6.02
N ILE A 281 -6.67 -12.83 4.89
CA ILE A 281 -7.30 -13.38 3.68
C ILE A 281 -6.28 -13.32 2.54
N HIS A 282 -6.07 -14.44 1.83
CA HIS A 282 -5.11 -14.50 0.73
C HIS A 282 -5.62 -15.40 -0.39
N GLY A 283 -5.28 -15.08 -1.62
CA GLY A 283 -5.59 -15.92 -2.76
C GLY A 283 -4.47 -16.92 -3.07
N ASP A 284 -4.80 -18.13 -3.41
CA ASP A 284 -3.80 -19.15 -3.75
C ASP A 284 -3.21 -18.99 -5.16
N ASP A 285 -3.85 -18.16 -6.02
CA ASP A 285 -3.35 -17.73 -7.34
C ASP A 285 -2.78 -16.29 -7.33
N ASP A 286 -2.29 -15.84 -6.17
CA ASP A 286 -1.65 -14.53 -6.05
C ASP A 286 -0.23 -14.54 -6.64
N HIS A 287 -0.11 -13.99 -7.87
CA HIS A 287 1.16 -13.88 -8.60
C HIS A 287 1.97 -12.62 -8.24
N ILE A 288 1.47 -11.77 -7.36
CA ILE A 288 2.20 -10.59 -6.86
C ILE A 288 2.89 -10.90 -5.54
N LEU A 289 2.16 -11.48 -4.60
CA LEU A 289 2.64 -11.83 -3.25
C LEU A 289 2.26 -13.28 -2.93
N PRO A 290 3.06 -14.28 -3.35
CA PRO A 290 2.73 -15.68 -3.12
C PRO A 290 2.48 -16.00 -1.65
N ALA A 291 1.40 -16.71 -1.36
CA ALA A 291 0.97 -17.02 0.01
C ALA A 291 2.04 -17.75 0.83
N GLU A 292 2.86 -18.58 0.17
CA GLU A 292 3.93 -19.37 0.79
C GLU A 292 4.97 -18.51 1.51
N VAL A 293 5.36 -17.40 0.87
CA VAL A 293 6.41 -16.52 1.39
C VAL A 293 5.85 -15.35 2.20
N THR A 294 4.53 -15.17 2.22
CA THR A 294 3.86 -14.04 2.85
C THR A 294 2.85 -14.48 3.92
N SER A 295 1.58 -14.65 3.57
CA SER A 295 0.47 -14.83 4.51
C SER A 295 0.56 -16.09 5.35
N ARG A 296 0.95 -17.22 4.76
CA ARG A 296 1.10 -18.48 5.49
C ARG A 296 2.20 -18.41 6.55
N ARG A 297 3.23 -17.59 6.31
CA ARG A 297 4.29 -17.31 7.28
C ARG A 297 3.83 -16.34 8.35
N GLN A 298 3.15 -15.26 7.95
CA GLN A 298 2.64 -14.26 8.89
C GLN A 298 1.61 -14.83 9.85
N ALA A 299 0.71 -15.70 9.36
CA ALA A 299 -0.30 -16.36 10.18
C ALA A 299 0.31 -17.19 11.33
N LYS A 300 1.50 -17.77 11.14
CA LYS A 300 2.21 -18.51 12.20
C LYS A 300 2.80 -17.64 13.31
N LEU A 301 2.90 -16.32 13.08
CA LEU A 301 3.50 -15.36 14.00
C LEU A 301 2.46 -14.58 14.81
N ILE A 302 1.19 -14.59 14.40
CA ILE A 302 0.09 -13.89 15.08
C ILE A 302 -0.66 -14.86 15.97
N LYS A 303 -0.83 -14.50 17.24
CA LYS A 303 -1.40 -15.39 18.26
C LYS A 303 -2.89 -15.67 18.07
N ASP A 304 -3.67 -14.63 17.80
CA ASP A 304 -5.13 -14.71 17.57
C ASP A 304 -5.40 -14.38 16.09
N VAL A 305 -5.33 -15.43 15.25
CA VAL A 305 -5.46 -15.28 13.81
C VAL A 305 -6.49 -16.23 13.21
N LYS A 306 -7.40 -15.66 12.40
CA LYS A 306 -8.25 -16.42 11.46
C LYS A 306 -7.59 -16.32 10.07
N PHE A 307 -7.10 -17.43 9.55
CA PHE A 307 -6.52 -17.49 8.20
C PHE A 307 -7.51 -18.07 7.20
N ILE A 308 -7.74 -17.38 6.11
CA ILE A 308 -8.63 -17.77 5.01
C ILE A 308 -7.85 -17.74 3.71
N GLU A 309 -7.85 -18.83 2.99
CA GLU A 309 -7.27 -18.93 1.65
C GLU A 309 -8.40 -19.06 0.64
N ILE A 310 -8.41 -18.17 -0.37
CA ILE A 310 -9.44 -18.12 -1.42
C ILE A 310 -8.90 -18.88 -2.63
N ASN A 311 -9.61 -19.95 -3.01
CA ASN A 311 -9.23 -20.77 -4.16
C ASN A 311 -9.39 -19.98 -5.47
N GLY A 312 -8.38 -20.02 -6.34
CA GLY A 312 -8.31 -19.22 -7.59
C GLY A 312 -8.18 -17.71 -7.34
N GLY A 313 -7.99 -17.31 -6.08
CA GLY A 313 -7.92 -15.90 -5.69
C GLY A 313 -6.66 -15.21 -6.20
N SER A 314 -6.84 -14.16 -7.01
CA SER A 314 -5.76 -13.28 -7.48
C SER A 314 -5.33 -12.29 -6.40
N HIS A 315 -4.26 -11.50 -6.65
CA HIS A 315 -3.91 -10.40 -5.76
C HIS A 315 -5.03 -9.35 -5.62
N GLY A 316 -5.86 -9.19 -6.64
CA GLY A 316 -6.99 -8.27 -6.69
C GLY A 316 -8.25 -8.75 -5.96
N LEU A 317 -8.15 -9.56 -4.92
CA LEU A 317 -9.25 -10.16 -4.16
C LEU A 317 -10.41 -9.23 -3.83
N PRO A 318 -10.21 -7.99 -3.35
CA PRO A 318 -11.31 -7.07 -3.04
C PRO A 318 -12.23 -6.79 -4.24
N CYS A 319 -11.71 -6.95 -5.45
CA CYS A 319 -12.49 -6.79 -6.67
C CYS A 319 -12.96 -8.12 -7.28
N THR A 320 -12.05 -9.12 -7.37
CA THR A 320 -12.30 -10.39 -8.08
C THR A 320 -13.21 -11.33 -7.30
N HIS A 321 -13.09 -11.36 -5.96
CA HIS A 321 -13.83 -12.22 -5.04
C HIS A 321 -14.60 -11.39 -4.00
N ALA A 322 -15.19 -10.27 -4.46
CA ALA A 322 -15.79 -9.27 -3.57
C ALA A 322 -16.90 -9.84 -2.67
N GLU A 323 -17.74 -10.74 -3.17
CA GLU A 323 -18.83 -11.33 -2.40
C GLU A 323 -18.29 -12.15 -1.21
N GLU A 324 -17.31 -12.98 -1.47
CA GLU A 324 -16.64 -13.83 -0.46
C GLU A 324 -15.91 -12.98 0.59
N ILE A 325 -15.13 -12.01 0.12
CA ILE A 325 -14.42 -11.05 0.98
C ILE A 325 -15.41 -10.27 1.84
N ASN A 326 -16.48 -9.75 1.26
CA ASN A 326 -17.49 -8.97 1.98
C ASN A 326 -18.19 -9.80 3.05
N ALA A 327 -18.56 -11.04 2.74
CA ALA A 327 -19.17 -11.95 3.71
C ALA A 327 -18.26 -12.22 4.92
N GLU A 328 -16.96 -12.44 4.66
CA GLU A 328 -15.98 -12.66 5.73
C GLU A 328 -15.70 -11.38 6.53
N LEU A 329 -15.61 -10.22 5.87
CA LEU A 329 -15.45 -8.93 6.55
C LEU A 329 -16.63 -8.64 7.48
N VAL A 330 -17.86 -8.73 6.97
CA VAL A 330 -19.07 -8.46 7.77
C VAL A 330 -19.15 -9.41 8.97
N ARG A 331 -18.89 -10.71 8.77
CA ARG A 331 -18.90 -11.70 9.85
C ARG A 331 -17.83 -11.42 10.91
N PHE A 332 -16.62 -11.09 10.48
CA PHE A 332 -15.50 -10.88 11.40
C PHE A 332 -15.61 -9.55 12.14
N LEU A 333 -16.07 -8.49 11.48
CA LEU A 333 -16.15 -7.13 12.04
C LEU A 333 -17.40 -6.88 12.90
N ALA A 334 -18.36 -7.76 12.89
CA ALA A 334 -19.55 -7.72 13.74
C ALA A 334 -19.23 -7.60 15.25
#